data_f40663ddd5c877774938d93ddc4a63e5
#
_entry.id   f40663ddd5c877774938d93ddc4a63e5
#
_cell.length_a   1.000
_cell.length_b   1.000
_cell.length_c   1.000
_cell.angle_alpha   90.00
_cell.angle_beta   90.00
_cell.angle_gamma   90.00
#
_symmetry.space_group_name_H-M   'P 1'
#
loop_
_entity.id
_entity.type
_entity.pdbx_description
1 polymer ?
#
loop_
_entity_poly.entity_id
_entity_poly.type
_entity_poly.pdbx_seq_one_letter_code
_entity_poly.pdbx_strand_id
1 'polypeptide(L)'
;ELTVTLGGLLRLAHLAPTALTLKKGADAATATALTVVGNVEIRPEGIYVLPEAKDLSNGDTLWVDYTYGEYAVIEALTTKAPELELTFGGLNEADSGKPTLVEVWRVSQSVTKKLMLLGKDFGAIEVDGTVLQDPTKTGAGISRYYRTSVV
;
A
#
# COMPACT_ATOMS: atom_id res chain seq x y z
N GLU A 1 -3.95 -5.68 -24.43
CA GLU A 1 -4.56 -4.63 -25.25
C GLU A 1 -4.65 -3.33 -24.49
N LEU A 2 -4.22 -2.22 -25.08
CA LEU A 2 -4.22 -0.89 -24.46
C LEU A 2 -4.69 0.14 -25.51
N THR A 3 -5.34 1.20 -25.06
CA THR A 3 -5.70 2.32 -25.93
C THR A 3 -4.67 3.44 -25.78
N VAL A 4 -4.12 3.89 -26.88
CA VAL A 4 -3.07 4.90 -26.91
C VAL A 4 -3.61 6.27 -26.53
N THR A 5 -2.88 6.93 -25.62
CA THR A 5 -3.01 8.36 -25.34
C THR A 5 -1.62 8.98 -25.43
N LEU A 6 -1.41 9.89 -26.38
CA LEU A 6 -0.12 10.57 -26.55
C LEU A 6 0.21 11.42 -25.32
N GLY A 7 1.45 11.33 -24.83
CA GLY A 7 1.88 11.95 -23.58
C GLY A 7 1.30 11.30 -22.32
N GLY A 8 0.65 10.15 -22.45
CA GLY A 8 0.04 9.41 -21.33
C GLY A 8 0.84 8.20 -20.88
N LEU A 9 0.63 7.81 -19.61
CA LEU A 9 1.14 6.57 -19.05
C LEU A 9 0.08 5.48 -19.21
N LEU A 10 0.43 4.42 -19.93
CA LEU A 10 -0.38 3.20 -20.03
C LEU A 10 0.13 2.19 -19.00
N ARG A 11 -0.68 1.92 -17.98
CA ARG A 11 -0.33 0.95 -16.94
C ARG A 11 -0.38 -0.47 -17.49
N LEU A 12 0.65 -1.24 -17.16
CA LEU A 12 0.69 -2.68 -17.41
C LEU A 12 0.17 -3.45 -16.18
N ALA A 13 -0.17 -4.72 -16.40
CA ALA A 13 -0.66 -5.57 -15.31
C ALA A 13 0.44 -5.91 -14.28
N HIS A 14 1.71 -5.81 -14.68
CA HIS A 14 2.85 -6.15 -13.86
C HIS A 14 3.84 -4.97 -13.80
N LEU A 15 4.61 -4.90 -12.71
CA LEU A 15 5.62 -3.87 -12.52
C LEU A 15 6.95 -4.22 -13.20
N ALA A 16 7.76 -3.18 -13.46
CA ALA A 16 9.09 -3.29 -14.03
C ALA A 16 9.16 -4.17 -15.30
N PRO A 17 8.37 -3.83 -16.34
CA PRO A 17 8.38 -4.58 -17.58
C PRO A 17 9.74 -4.53 -18.28
N THR A 18 10.12 -5.65 -18.87
CA THR A 18 11.36 -5.78 -19.66
C THR A 18 11.05 -6.51 -20.98
N ALA A 19 11.99 -6.50 -21.91
CA ALA A 19 11.88 -7.18 -23.22
C ALA A 19 10.55 -6.87 -23.95
N LEU A 20 10.20 -5.58 -23.98
CA LEU A 20 8.95 -5.09 -24.52
C LEU A 20 8.89 -5.24 -26.05
N THR A 21 7.80 -5.79 -26.55
CA THR A 21 7.43 -5.76 -27.97
C THR A 21 6.07 -5.10 -28.15
N LEU A 22 5.93 -4.34 -29.23
CA LEU A 22 4.74 -3.56 -29.52
C LEU A 22 4.18 -3.95 -30.88
N LYS A 23 2.83 -4.02 -30.97
CA LYS A 23 2.10 -4.14 -32.22
C LYS A 23 0.88 -3.21 -32.21
N LYS A 24 0.59 -2.58 -33.35
CA LYS A 24 -0.56 -1.72 -33.55
C LYS A 24 -1.55 -2.35 -34.50
N GLY A 25 -2.80 -2.38 -34.13
CA GLY A 25 -3.89 -2.92 -34.96
C GLY A 25 -5.13 -3.26 -34.15
N ALA A 26 -6.26 -3.37 -34.80
CA ALA A 26 -7.53 -3.73 -34.17
C ALA A 26 -7.56 -5.17 -33.64
N ASP A 27 -6.72 -6.05 -34.18
CA ASP A 27 -6.63 -7.47 -33.82
C ASP A 27 -5.15 -7.86 -33.62
N ALA A 28 -4.87 -8.58 -32.55
CA ALA A 28 -3.52 -9.04 -32.19
C ALA A 28 -2.85 -9.89 -33.29
N ALA A 29 -3.62 -10.71 -34.00
CA ALA A 29 -3.10 -11.61 -35.03
C ALA A 29 -2.65 -10.86 -36.30
N THR A 30 -3.30 -9.74 -36.62
CA THR A 30 -3.03 -8.94 -37.83
C THR A 30 -2.30 -7.63 -37.52
N ALA A 31 -2.03 -7.36 -36.23
CA ALA A 31 -1.38 -6.13 -35.80
C ALA A 31 0.07 -6.03 -36.34
N THR A 32 0.42 -4.84 -36.79
CA THR A 32 1.73 -4.51 -37.32
C THR A 32 2.72 -4.23 -36.19
N ALA A 33 3.87 -4.86 -36.23
CA ALA A 33 4.94 -4.64 -35.26
C ALA A 33 5.46 -3.20 -35.32
N LEU A 34 5.71 -2.61 -34.14
CA LEU A 34 6.27 -1.28 -33.98
C LEU A 34 7.58 -1.32 -33.22
N THR A 35 8.42 -0.31 -33.47
CA THR A 35 9.63 -0.09 -32.68
C THR A 35 9.26 0.57 -31.35
N VAL A 36 9.93 0.18 -30.28
CA VAL A 36 9.78 0.82 -28.95
C VAL A 36 10.36 2.24 -29.00
N VAL A 37 11.57 2.37 -29.61
CA VAL A 37 12.29 3.63 -29.71
C VAL A 37 11.54 4.63 -30.59
N GLY A 38 11.28 5.80 -30.03
CA GLY A 38 10.56 6.89 -30.73
C GLY A 38 9.03 6.79 -30.64
N ASN A 39 8.49 5.76 -29.99
CA ASN A 39 7.06 5.62 -29.74
C ASN A 39 6.76 5.63 -28.24
N VAL A 40 7.52 4.87 -27.42
CA VAL A 40 7.27 4.76 -26.00
C VAL A 40 8.58 4.72 -25.18
N GLU A 41 8.46 5.06 -23.90
CA GLU A 41 9.46 4.83 -22.86
C GLU A 41 8.98 3.75 -21.89
N ILE A 42 9.84 2.81 -21.55
CA ILE A 42 9.56 1.80 -20.53
C ILE A 42 9.75 2.44 -19.14
N ARG A 43 8.74 2.34 -18.29
CA ARG A 43 8.76 2.81 -16.89
C ARG A 43 8.42 1.66 -15.95
N PRO A 44 8.81 1.73 -14.67
CA PRO A 44 8.50 0.67 -13.70
C PRO A 44 7.01 0.36 -13.58
N GLU A 45 6.14 1.34 -13.72
CA GLU A 45 4.69 1.23 -13.60
C GLU A 45 3.97 0.89 -14.92
N GLY A 46 4.70 0.88 -16.06
CA GLY A 46 4.11 0.62 -17.37
C GLY A 46 4.90 1.22 -18.52
N ILE A 47 4.20 1.73 -19.53
CA ILE A 47 4.80 2.37 -20.69
C ILE A 47 4.28 3.81 -20.83
N TYR A 48 5.18 4.73 -21.03
CA TYR A 48 4.84 6.11 -21.32
C TYR A 48 4.87 6.35 -22.82
N VAL A 49 3.74 6.71 -23.41
CA VAL A 49 3.65 7.04 -24.84
C VAL A 49 4.19 8.42 -25.07
N LEU A 50 5.12 8.58 -25.99
CA LEU A 50 5.71 9.88 -26.29
C LEU A 50 4.67 10.82 -26.89
N PRO A 51 4.67 12.13 -26.57
CA PRO A 51 3.78 13.11 -27.19
C PRO A 51 3.93 13.19 -28.71
N GLU A 52 5.16 12.97 -29.19
CA GLU A 52 5.54 12.98 -30.60
C GLU A 52 5.91 11.56 -31.08
N ALA A 53 5.11 10.57 -30.66
CA ALA A 53 5.31 9.19 -31.12
C ALA A 53 5.18 9.13 -32.65
N LYS A 54 6.12 8.39 -33.29
CA LYS A 54 6.22 8.38 -34.75
C LYS A 54 5.08 7.61 -35.44
N ASP A 55 4.68 6.51 -34.83
CA ASP A 55 3.78 5.54 -35.45
C ASP A 55 2.46 5.38 -34.68
N LEU A 56 2.26 6.15 -33.60
CA LEU A 56 1.09 6.09 -32.74
C LEU A 56 0.29 7.38 -32.78
N SER A 57 -1.04 7.23 -32.68
CA SER A 57 -2.00 8.31 -32.57
C SER A 57 -2.97 8.05 -31.43
N ASN A 58 -3.61 9.11 -30.93
CA ASN A 58 -4.66 8.96 -29.92
C ASN A 58 -5.78 8.03 -30.40
N GLY A 59 -6.13 7.06 -29.55
CA GLY A 59 -7.20 6.11 -29.84
C GLY A 59 -6.73 4.84 -30.58
N ASP A 60 -5.46 4.77 -30.99
CA ASP A 60 -4.93 3.53 -31.56
C ASP A 60 -4.99 2.37 -30.55
N THR A 61 -5.23 1.16 -31.06
CA THR A 61 -5.11 -0.06 -30.25
C THR A 61 -3.69 -0.58 -30.31
N LEU A 62 -3.08 -0.73 -29.13
CA LEU A 62 -1.73 -1.21 -28.93
C LEU A 62 -1.73 -2.56 -28.21
N TRP A 63 -1.07 -3.53 -28.80
CA TRP A 63 -0.79 -4.83 -28.21
C TRP A 63 0.63 -4.85 -27.67
N VAL A 64 0.78 -5.24 -26.43
CA VAL A 64 2.05 -5.19 -25.72
C VAL A 64 2.35 -6.56 -25.14
N ASP A 65 3.45 -7.15 -25.57
CA ASP A 65 4.05 -8.34 -24.96
C ASP A 65 5.31 -7.92 -24.22
N TYR A 66 5.49 -8.43 -23.00
CA TYR A 66 6.64 -8.07 -22.15
C TYR A 66 6.93 -9.18 -21.14
N THR A 67 8.14 -9.16 -20.61
CA THR A 67 8.53 -9.97 -19.45
C THR A 67 8.61 -9.08 -18.21
N TYR A 68 8.48 -9.67 -17.04
CA TYR A 68 8.56 -8.98 -15.75
C TYR A 68 9.23 -9.86 -14.70
N GLY A 69 9.82 -9.24 -13.68
CA GLY A 69 10.42 -9.93 -12.54
C GLY A 69 9.39 -10.26 -11.45
N GLU A 70 9.85 -10.95 -10.43
CA GLU A 70 9.04 -11.16 -9.21
C GLU A 70 8.78 -9.83 -8.51
N TYR A 71 7.56 -9.62 -8.05
CA TYR A 71 7.18 -8.48 -7.22
C TYR A 71 6.11 -8.89 -6.21
N ALA A 72 6.06 -8.19 -5.10
CA ALA A 72 5.04 -8.41 -4.07
C ALA A 72 3.90 -7.41 -4.22
N VAL A 73 2.68 -7.90 -4.15
CA VAL A 73 1.48 -7.07 -4.05
C VAL A 73 0.99 -7.10 -2.62
N ILE A 74 0.84 -5.94 -2.01
CA ILE A 74 0.30 -5.79 -0.66
C ILE A 74 -1.07 -5.15 -0.78
N GLU A 75 -2.10 -5.95 -0.54
CA GLU A 75 -3.48 -5.48 -0.47
C GLU A 75 -3.75 -4.92 0.93
N ALA A 76 -3.99 -3.63 1.01
CA ALA A 76 -4.29 -2.98 2.28
C ALA A 76 -5.76 -3.22 2.69
N LEU A 77 -6.00 -3.33 4.01
CA LEU A 77 -7.34 -3.37 4.63
C LEU A 77 -8.21 -4.55 4.18
N THR A 78 -7.61 -5.66 3.83
CA THR A 78 -8.32 -6.88 3.41
C THR A 78 -9.00 -7.60 4.56
N THR A 79 -8.56 -7.36 5.79
CA THR A 79 -9.14 -7.94 7.01
C THR A 79 -9.46 -6.86 8.01
N LYS A 80 -10.50 -7.12 8.83
CA LYS A 80 -10.81 -6.25 9.98
C LYS A 80 -9.64 -6.29 10.97
N ALA A 81 -9.21 -5.13 11.46
CA ALA A 81 -8.20 -5.07 12.51
C ALA A 81 -8.64 -5.83 13.75
N PRO A 82 -7.79 -6.68 14.34
CA PRO A 82 -8.10 -7.38 15.56
C PRO A 82 -8.22 -6.41 16.74
N GLU A 83 -9.02 -6.76 17.73
CA GLU A 83 -8.99 -6.11 19.01
C GLU A 83 -7.82 -6.67 19.83
N LEU A 84 -7.10 -5.80 20.51
CA LEU A 84 -5.88 -6.15 21.24
C LEU A 84 -6.03 -5.83 22.73
N GLU A 85 -5.37 -6.59 23.56
CA GLU A 85 -5.03 -6.23 24.93
C GLU A 85 -3.64 -5.58 24.93
N LEU A 86 -3.49 -4.47 25.63
CA LEU A 86 -2.21 -3.79 25.75
C LEU A 86 -1.74 -3.82 27.19
N THR A 87 -0.49 -4.24 27.38
CA THR A 87 0.19 -4.18 28.67
C THR A 87 1.43 -3.31 28.53
N PHE A 88 1.53 -2.30 29.34
CA PHE A 88 2.66 -1.39 29.38
C PHE A 88 3.27 -1.35 30.78
N GLY A 89 4.52 -1.73 30.90
CA GLY A 89 5.29 -1.66 32.14
C GLY A 89 6.44 -0.65 32.03
N GLY A 90 6.62 0.17 33.05
CA GLY A 90 7.68 1.16 33.09
C GLY A 90 8.01 1.62 34.50
N LEU A 91 9.01 2.49 34.61
CA LEU A 91 9.37 3.19 35.85
C LEU A 91 8.79 4.60 35.80
N ASN A 92 8.13 4.98 36.89
CA ASN A 92 7.60 6.32 37.05
C ASN A 92 8.66 7.23 37.64
N GLU A 93 9.37 7.98 36.81
CA GLU A 93 10.42 8.90 37.25
C GLU A 93 9.90 10.02 38.18
N ALA A 94 8.62 10.40 37.99
CA ALA A 94 7.99 11.42 38.84
C ALA A 94 7.73 10.92 40.29
N ASP A 95 7.75 9.60 40.52
CA ASP A 95 7.63 8.97 41.84
C ASP A 95 8.85 8.08 42.12
N SER A 96 10.03 8.68 42.12
CA SER A 96 11.30 8.04 42.49
C SER A 96 11.61 6.72 41.76
N GLY A 97 11.15 6.59 40.51
CA GLY A 97 11.42 5.39 39.71
C GLY A 97 10.63 4.15 40.12
N LYS A 98 9.52 4.31 40.80
CA LYS A 98 8.65 3.18 41.18
C LYS A 98 8.07 2.47 39.99
N PRO A 99 8.00 1.12 40.00
CA PRO A 99 7.38 0.35 38.95
C PRO A 99 5.90 0.69 38.78
N THR A 100 5.51 0.90 37.55
CA THR A 100 4.12 1.15 37.18
C THR A 100 3.73 0.20 36.04
N LEU A 101 2.58 -0.45 36.18
CA LEU A 101 2.00 -1.32 35.16
C LEU A 101 0.64 -0.78 34.74
N VAL A 102 0.44 -0.60 33.44
CA VAL A 102 -0.85 -0.23 32.85
C VAL A 102 -1.32 -1.40 31.99
N GLU A 103 -2.52 -1.86 32.26
CA GLU A 103 -3.19 -2.94 31.52
C GLU A 103 -4.46 -2.37 30.91
N VAL A 104 -4.56 -2.40 29.59
CA VAL A 104 -5.75 -1.95 28.84
C VAL A 104 -6.40 -3.18 28.22
N TRP A 105 -7.60 -3.49 28.68
CA TRP A 105 -8.23 -4.79 28.40
C TRP A 105 -8.63 -5.00 26.96
N ARG A 106 -9.07 -3.93 26.30
CA ARG A 106 -9.59 -4.06 24.96
C ARG A 106 -9.38 -2.78 24.19
N VAL A 107 -8.64 -2.86 23.09
CA VAL A 107 -8.36 -1.75 22.19
C VAL A 107 -8.71 -2.14 20.77
N SER A 108 -9.56 -1.36 20.12
CA SER A 108 -9.73 -1.46 18.67
C SER A 108 -8.71 -0.57 17.98
N GLN A 109 -8.04 -1.11 16.98
CA GLN A 109 -7.19 -0.33 16.12
C GLN A 109 -8.04 0.38 15.07
N SER A 110 -7.75 1.66 14.83
CA SER A 110 -8.30 2.38 13.69
C SER A 110 -7.51 2.06 12.42
N VAL A 111 -8.08 2.40 11.29
CA VAL A 111 -7.37 2.42 10.01
C VAL A 111 -6.17 3.36 10.15
N THR A 112 -5.06 2.98 9.52
CA THR A 112 -3.84 3.80 9.47
C THR A 112 -4.16 5.25 9.17
N LYS A 113 -3.79 6.15 10.06
CA LYS A 113 -4.06 7.58 9.93
C LYS A 113 -3.16 8.25 8.90
N LYS A 114 -1.95 7.75 8.75
CA LYS A 114 -0.94 8.29 7.84
C LYS A 114 -0.01 7.18 7.37
N LEU A 115 0.16 7.11 6.06
CA LEU A 115 1.12 6.23 5.41
C LEU A 115 2.08 7.08 4.58
N MET A 116 3.33 7.13 4.98
CA MET A 116 4.39 7.79 4.21
C MET A 116 4.93 6.80 3.17
N LEU A 117 4.52 6.97 1.91
CA LEU A 117 4.90 6.07 0.82
C LEU A 117 6.27 6.39 0.20
N LEU A 118 6.72 7.65 0.31
CA LEU A 118 7.96 8.12 -0.29
C LEU A 118 8.80 8.84 0.76
N GLY A 119 10.00 8.35 1.04
CA GLY A 119 10.94 8.93 1.97
C GLY A 119 12.31 8.25 1.88
N LYS A 120 13.33 8.87 2.46
CA LYS A 120 14.69 8.29 2.56
C LYS A 120 14.82 7.34 3.75
N ASP A 121 13.93 7.45 4.73
CA ASP A 121 13.92 6.66 5.96
C ASP A 121 12.86 5.55 5.88
N PHE A 122 12.93 4.59 6.79
CA PHE A 122 11.90 3.57 6.92
C PHE A 122 10.54 4.22 7.18
N GLY A 123 9.52 3.79 6.44
CA GLY A 123 8.16 4.29 6.61
C GLY A 123 7.65 4.01 8.03
N ALA A 124 7.23 5.05 8.73
CA ALA A 124 6.52 4.92 10.00
C ALA A 124 5.02 4.90 9.74
N ILE A 125 4.32 3.98 10.38
CA ILE A 125 2.87 3.88 10.34
C ILE A 125 2.34 4.36 11.69
N GLU A 126 1.58 5.45 11.70
CA GLU A 126 0.85 5.89 12.87
C GLU A 126 -0.49 5.16 12.94
N VAL A 127 -0.74 4.48 14.05
CA VAL A 127 -2.00 3.76 14.31
C VAL A 127 -2.63 4.35 15.56
N ASP A 128 -3.85 4.84 15.43
CA ASP A 128 -4.66 5.24 16.57
C ASP A 128 -5.49 4.06 17.07
N GLY A 129 -5.74 4.00 18.37
CA GLY A 129 -6.59 2.99 18.98
C GLY A 129 -7.66 3.62 19.87
N THR A 130 -8.81 3.00 19.93
CA THR A 130 -9.89 3.37 20.87
C THR A 130 -10.01 2.31 21.93
N VAL A 131 -9.94 2.71 23.21
CA VAL A 131 -10.17 1.83 24.34
C VAL A 131 -11.64 1.47 24.41
N LEU A 132 -11.93 0.17 24.37
CA LEU A 132 -13.27 -0.39 24.43
C LEU A 132 -13.55 -1.00 25.81
N GLN A 133 -14.81 -1.07 26.15
CA GLN A 133 -15.26 -1.75 27.35
C GLN A 133 -15.11 -3.27 27.20
N ASP A 134 -14.47 -3.94 28.15
CA ASP A 134 -14.43 -5.39 28.25
C ASP A 134 -15.58 -5.88 29.16
N PRO A 135 -16.60 -6.54 28.62
CA PRO A 135 -17.74 -7.02 29.39
C PRO A 135 -17.39 -8.18 30.34
N THR A 136 -16.24 -8.82 30.17
CA THR A 136 -15.80 -9.92 31.05
C THR A 136 -15.25 -9.44 32.38
N LYS A 137 -14.82 -8.18 32.45
CA LYS A 137 -14.31 -7.55 33.68
C LYS A 137 -15.50 -7.05 34.53
N THR A 138 -15.95 -7.88 35.45
CA THR A 138 -17.10 -7.62 36.32
C THR A 138 -16.68 -7.63 37.79
N GLY A 139 -17.34 -6.84 38.60
CA GLY A 139 -17.11 -6.73 40.03
C GLY A 139 -17.15 -5.28 40.54
N ALA A 140 -17.45 -5.11 41.82
CA ALA A 140 -17.42 -3.80 42.43
C ALA A 140 -16.01 -3.23 42.46
N GLY A 141 -15.82 -2.01 41.96
CA GLY A 141 -14.50 -1.32 41.92
C GLY A 141 -13.58 -1.78 40.79
N ILE A 142 -14.01 -2.68 39.92
CA ILE A 142 -13.21 -3.11 38.75
C ILE A 142 -13.54 -2.25 37.55
N SER A 143 -12.50 -1.62 36.96
CA SER A 143 -12.64 -0.91 35.69
C SER A 143 -12.78 -1.92 34.53
N ARG A 144 -13.71 -1.64 33.62
CA ARG A 144 -13.89 -2.40 32.38
C ARG A 144 -13.00 -1.93 31.23
N TYR A 145 -12.23 -0.87 31.42
CA TYR A 145 -11.41 -0.25 30.39
C TYR A 145 -9.94 -0.53 30.59
N TYR A 146 -9.42 -0.15 31.75
CA TYR A 146 -8.00 -0.31 32.07
C TYR A 146 -7.78 -0.36 33.58
N ARG A 147 -6.60 -0.82 33.96
CA ARG A 147 -6.10 -0.80 35.33
C ARG A 147 -4.67 -0.26 35.34
N THR A 148 -4.36 0.56 36.33
CA THR A 148 -3.00 0.98 36.63
C THR A 148 -2.62 0.45 37.99
N SER A 149 -1.50 -0.26 38.07
CA SER A 149 -0.90 -0.74 39.31
C SER A 149 0.41 0.02 39.55
N VAL A 150 0.56 0.59 40.72
CA VAL A 150 1.73 1.37 41.15
C VAL A 150 2.23 0.78 42.46
N VAL A 151 3.57 0.71 42.63
CA VAL A 151 4.23 0.23 43.85
C VAL A 151 4.58 1.41 44.77
#